data_101af8c3776d93ba0ece1736941b97ad
#
_entry.id   101af8c3776d93ba0ece1736941b97ad
#
_cell.length_a   1.000
_cell.length_b   1.000
_cell.length_c   1.000
_cell.angle_alpha   90.00
_cell.angle_beta   90.00
_cell.angle_gamma   90.00
#
_symmetry.space_group_name_H-M   'P 1'
#
loop_
_entity.id
_entity.type
_entity.pdbx_description
1 polymer ?
#
loop_
_entity_poly.entity_id
_entity_poly.type
_entity_poly.pdbx_seq_one_letter_code
_entity_poly.pdbx_strand_id
1 'polypeptide(L)'
;MKKILIVVLVTVAAILNPVKVFAADAWAIAAEALGVLAAYQSTLRDMLVLGNDVNAQMSVRKQDMEHNGVDKNKRDVEIVDSVMTRLVNGGQYELRVNSLPFVWSVNDSEKFNAACYPMNYISINRGLVRGLNCDENQLAAVLAHEMIHGIEQHSAKSYAKAVAQQLGAMMIGMNVDNGSNIDWSKFNGMVGYSIAKNISVPVEYEADIGGFYIMTSAGFNPGGCAAAMKKLDYYVRYETQDIFEFDAHDKSSDETFSDHPDTENREAKLLELMTTYGGGHVTVRKADRAYRVFIDGREIFFSVNIGDDPTSAAINAYYFAGALSKAFHDHDTIDGWNFRRVGNRTEFLTDDFAYRELHELATLYNLGDKLKTLIELAYKYESPQRRERIRAADAERKAVWDKVKAEADSAKAKAAAQLRVNADIYNDHGQGELALKEIDRALRATNQDDIAECLGIRGRAKAICGDYDGALVDANSAVERDPKNLYNFLNRADVHHMRGELDLALEDINRALAIDEKNSIAYKLQGDIFDEQGNSESATESYRKVYALTKKNPRAIPLTYLEKIDAKAAEKIHKASTKRADKKEKSNDNA
;
A
#
# COMPACT_ATOMS: atom_id res chain seq x y z
N MET A 1 -4.90 -27.65 -12.61
CA MET A 1 -5.82 -26.88 -13.47
C MET A 1 -7.18 -27.54 -13.68
N LYS A 2 -7.30 -28.77 -14.21
CA LYS A 2 -8.61 -29.43 -14.40
C LYS A 2 -9.46 -29.61 -13.12
N LYS A 3 -8.86 -29.90 -11.97
CA LYS A 3 -9.59 -30.01 -10.68
C LYS A 3 -10.08 -28.67 -10.12
N ILE A 4 -9.35 -27.57 -10.36
CA ILE A 4 -9.75 -26.23 -9.97
C ILE A 4 -10.92 -25.74 -10.85
N LEU A 5 -10.89 -26.03 -12.14
CA LEU A 5 -11.97 -25.69 -13.07
C LEU A 5 -13.29 -26.39 -12.70
N ILE A 6 -13.23 -27.64 -12.27
CA ILE A 6 -14.42 -28.41 -11.83
C ILE A 6 -14.95 -27.84 -10.51
N VAL A 7 -14.11 -27.46 -9.57
CA VAL A 7 -14.54 -26.85 -8.30
C VAL A 7 -15.19 -25.48 -8.55
N VAL A 8 -14.64 -24.65 -9.43
CA VAL A 8 -15.24 -23.36 -9.81
C VAL A 8 -16.59 -23.56 -10.50
N LEU A 9 -16.72 -24.50 -11.43
CA LEU A 9 -17.98 -24.84 -12.10
C LEU A 9 -19.04 -25.37 -11.12
N VAL A 10 -18.65 -26.20 -10.16
CA VAL A 10 -19.56 -26.73 -9.12
C VAL A 10 -19.96 -25.63 -8.12
N THR A 11 -19.06 -24.72 -7.78
CA THR A 11 -19.35 -23.62 -6.85
C THR A 11 -20.26 -22.57 -7.49
N VAL A 12 -20.05 -22.24 -8.76
CA VAL A 12 -20.94 -21.35 -9.52
C VAL A 12 -22.32 -21.97 -9.72
N ALA A 13 -22.40 -23.27 -10.02
CA ALA A 13 -23.67 -24.01 -10.13
C ALA A 13 -24.41 -24.13 -8.78
N ALA A 14 -23.70 -24.25 -7.66
CA ALA A 14 -24.30 -24.29 -6.32
C ALA A 14 -24.85 -22.94 -5.86
N ILE A 15 -24.32 -21.85 -6.39
CA ILE A 15 -24.79 -20.47 -6.13
C ILE A 15 -26.05 -20.14 -6.94
N LEU A 16 -26.28 -20.83 -8.08
CA LEU A 16 -27.31 -20.49 -9.06
C LEU A 16 -28.63 -21.29 -8.97
N ASN A 17 -28.87 -22.07 -7.92
CA ASN A 17 -30.07 -22.93 -7.72
C ASN A 17 -30.15 -24.20 -8.58
N PRO A 18 -30.63 -25.36 -8.06
CA PRO A 18 -30.62 -26.63 -8.76
C PRO A 18 -31.82 -26.74 -9.73
N VAL A 19 -31.71 -26.13 -10.89
CA VAL A 19 -32.62 -26.41 -12.01
C VAL A 19 -32.03 -27.56 -12.87
N LYS A 20 -32.84 -28.54 -13.26
CA LYS A 20 -32.44 -29.65 -14.13
C LYS A 20 -31.91 -29.12 -15.47
N VAL A 21 -30.62 -29.26 -15.71
CA VAL A 21 -29.93 -28.76 -16.91
C VAL A 21 -29.71 -29.90 -17.87
N PHE A 22 -30.17 -29.75 -19.13
CA PHE A 22 -29.86 -30.66 -20.24
C PHE A 22 -28.49 -30.35 -20.84
N ALA A 23 -27.82 -31.32 -21.44
CA ALA A 23 -26.41 -31.25 -21.86
C ALA A 23 -26.07 -30.11 -22.85
N ALA A 24 -27.03 -29.60 -23.63
CA ALA A 24 -26.83 -28.47 -24.54
C ALA A 24 -26.68 -27.11 -23.78
N ASP A 25 -27.30 -26.99 -22.61
CA ASP A 25 -27.28 -25.78 -21.80
C ASP A 25 -25.98 -25.71 -20.95
N ALA A 26 -25.31 -26.83 -20.70
CA ALA A 26 -24.10 -26.87 -19.91
C ALA A 26 -22.93 -26.09 -20.54
N TRP A 27 -22.83 -26.08 -21.86
CA TRP A 27 -21.82 -25.30 -22.57
C TRP A 27 -22.14 -23.80 -22.58
N ALA A 28 -23.41 -23.44 -22.68
CA ALA A 28 -23.84 -22.04 -22.58
C ALA A 28 -23.55 -21.48 -21.17
N ILE A 29 -23.94 -22.22 -20.13
CA ILE A 29 -23.66 -21.88 -18.73
C ILE A 29 -22.15 -21.80 -18.47
N ALA A 30 -21.34 -22.70 -19.04
CA ALA A 30 -19.89 -22.65 -18.89
C ALA A 30 -19.28 -21.43 -19.60
N ALA A 31 -19.78 -21.05 -20.77
CA ALA A 31 -19.36 -19.84 -21.49
C ALA A 31 -19.72 -18.56 -20.74
N GLU A 32 -20.94 -18.50 -20.18
CA GLU A 32 -21.40 -17.40 -19.33
C GLU A 32 -20.57 -17.26 -18.05
N ALA A 33 -20.28 -18.37 -17.35
CA ALA A 33 -19.43 -18.38 -16.18
C ALA A 33 -18.00 -17.93 -16.49
N LEU A 34 -17.46 -18.29 -17.66
CA LEU A 34 -16.16 -17.80 -18.13
C LEU A 34 -16.20 -16.29 -18.44
N GLY A 35 -17.30 -15.79 -19.00
CA GLY A 35 -17.52 -14.36 -19.24
C GLY A 35 -17.55 -13.55 -17.95
N VAL A 36 -18.28 -14.01 -16.94
CA VAL A 36 -18.35 -13.39 -15.61
C VAL A 36 -16.97 -13.41 -14.92
N LEU A 37 -16.23 -14.53 -15.00
CA LEU A 37 -14.88 -14.62 -14.45
C LEU A 37 -13.90 -13.70 -15.17
N ALA A 38 -13.98 -13.59 -16.48
CA ALA A 38 -13.16 -12.68 -17.27
C ALA A 38 -13.44 -11.21 -16.92
N ALA A 39 -14.71 -10.85 -16.74
CA ALA A 39 -15.13 -9.53 -16.31
C ALA A 39 -14.61 -9.20 -14.90
N TYR A 40 -14.70 -10.15 -13.95
CA TYR A 40 -14.12 -9.99 -12.62
C TYR A 40 -12.61 -9.72 -12.70
N GLN A 41 -11.87 -10.53 -13.46
CA GLN A 41 -10.42 -10.39 -13.57
C GLN A 41 -10.00 -9.10 -14.27
N SER A 42 -10.74 -8.69 -15.31
CA SER A 42 -10.51 -7.41 -16.01
C SER A 42 -10.75 -6.23 -15.06
N THR A 43 -11.92 -6.19 -14.42
CA THR A 43 -12.30 -5.11 -13.50
C THR A 43 -11.31 -5.03 -12.32
N LEU A 44 -10.95 -6.17 -11.75
CA LEU A 44 -9.96 -6.19 -10.65
C LEU A 44 -8.60 -5.66 -11.11
N ARG A 45 -8.15 -6.03 -12.31
CA ARG A 45 -6.90 -5.50 -12.89
C ARG A 45 -6.96 -3.99 -13.06
N ASP A 46 -8.05 -3.48 -13.62
CA ASP A 46 -8.22 -2.04 -13.84
C ASP A 46 -8.25 -1.28 -12.51
N MET A 47 -8.91 -1.83 -11.50
CA MET A 47 -8.94 -1.27 -10.15
C MET A 47 -7.57 -1.29 -9.47
N LEU A 48 -6.77 -2.36 -9.67
CA LEU A 48 -5.41 -2.44 -9.15
C LEU A 48 -4.46 -1.46 -9.85
N VAL A 49 -4.66 -1.21 -11.14
CA VAL A 49 -3.92 -0.17 -11.89
C VAL A 49 -4.27 1.21 -11.34
N LEU A 50 -5.56 1.49 -11.17
CA LEU A 50 -6.04 2.75 -10.57
C LEU A 50 -5.54 2.93 -9.13
N GLY A 51 -5.53 1.86 -8.33
CA GLY A 51 -5.02 1.84 -6.96
C GLY A 51 -3.54 2.21 -6.84
N ASN A 52 -2.79 2.18 -7.95
CA ASN A 52 -1.39 2.54 -8.02
C ASN A 52 -1.14 3.89 -8.76
N ASP A 53 -2.19 4.62 -9.10
CA ASP A 53 -2.09 5.91 -9.80
C ASP A 53 -2.12 7.09 -8.81
N VAL A 54 -1.01 7.82 -8.72
CA VAL A 54 -0.89 9.03 -7.87
C VAL A 54 -1.92 10.11 -8.25
N ASN A 55 -2.21 10.27 -9.55
CA ASN A 55 -3.18 11.28 -9.98
C ASN A 55 -4.59 10.87 -9.55
N ALA A 56 -4.91 9.58 -9.60
CA ALA A 56 -6.18 9.06 -9.08
C ALA A 56 -6.27 9.28 -7.56
N GLN A 57 -5.21 8.99 -6.80
CA GLN A 57 -5.16 9.25 -5.36
C GLN A 57 -5.42 10.73 -5.04
N MET A 58 -4.72 11.63 -5.71
CA MET A 58 -4.87 13.08 -5.50
C MET A 58 -6.22 13.60 -5.95
N SER A 59 -6.76 13.07 -7.06
CA SER A 59 -8.09 13.45 -7.57
C SER A 59 -9.21 13.02 -6.61
N VAL A 60 -9.16 11.79 -6.11
CA VAL A 60 -10.15 11.28 -5.15
C VAL A 60 -10.08 12.08 -3.85
N ARG A 61 -8.88 12.32 -3.32
CA ARG A 61 -8.69 13.17 -2.14
C ARG A 61 -9.29 14.56 -2.33
N LYS A 62 -9.02 15.19 -3.47
CA LYS A 62 -9.55 16.53 -3.78
C LYS A 62 -11.08 16.51 -3.82
N GLN A 63 -11.67 15.55 -4.49
CA GLN A 63 -13.13 15.43 -4.62
C GLN A 63 -13.80 15.14 -3.26
N ASP A 64 -13.19 14.31 -2.43
CA ASP A 64 -13.65 14.05 -1.07
C ASP A 64 -13.65 15.34 -0.23
N MET A 65 -12.55 16.09 -0.26
CA MET A 65 -12.44 17.38 0.43
C MET A 65 -13.42 18.45 -0.11
N GLU A 66 -13.74 18.44 -1.40
CA GLU A 66 -14.73 19.33 -2.02
C GLU A 66 -16.18 18.93 -1.63
N HIS A 67 -16.45 17.64 -1.52
CA HIS A 67 -17.79 17.12 -1.20
C HIS A 67 -18.09 17.15 0.30
N ASN A 68 -17.18 16.65 1.12
CA ASN A 68 -17.35 16.51 2.58
C ASN A 68 -16.77 17.68 3.39
N GLY A 69 -16.13 18.65 2.69
CA GLY A 69 -15.41 19.74 3.36
C GLY A 69 -14.08 19.30 3.98
N VAL A 70 -13.44 20.23 4.66
CA VAL A 70 -12.19 20.01 5.40
C VAL A 70 -12.40 20.45 6.82
N ASP A 71 -12.11 19.61 7.80
CA ASP A 71 -12.17 20.02 9.19
C ASP A 71 -11.14 21.09 9.49
N LYS A 72 -11.60 22.20 10.06
CA LYS A 72 -10.76 23.36 10.45
C LYS A 72 -10.36 23.30 11.91
N ASN A 73 -10.84 22.31 12.66
CA ASN A 73 -10.46 22.15 14.04
C ASN A 73 -9.04 21.58 14.11
N LYS A 74 -8.12 22.44 14.54
CA LYS A 74 -6.70 22.10 14.62
C LYS A 74 -6.42 20.89 15.49
N ARG A 75 -7.14 20.72 16.60
CA ARG A 75 -6.98 19.59 17.51
C ARG A 75 -7.38 18.27 16.85
N ASP A 76 -8.50 18.25 16.13
CA ASP A 76 -9.01 17.03 15.48
C ASP A 76 -8.04 16.57 14.37
N VAL A 77 -7.49 17.52 13.62
CA VAL A 77 -6.48 17.25 12.58
C VAL A 77 -5.15 16.80 13.18
N GLU A 78 -4.63 17.51 14.19
CA GLU A 78 -3.32 17.19 14.81
C GLU A 78 -3.31 15.79 15.44
N ILE A 79 -4.39 15.37 16.09
CA ILE A 79 -4.45 14.04 16.70
C ILE A 79 -4.47 12.94 15.64
N VAL A 80 -5.22 13.12 14.55
CA VAL A 80 -5.22 12.17 13.43
C VAL A 80 -3.85 12.11 12.76
N ASP A 81 -3.22 13.25 12.52
CA ASP A 81 -1.86 13.31 11.95
C ASP A 81 -0.82 12.60 12.83
N SER A 82 -0.91 12.79 14.14
CA SER A 82 -0.06 12.11 15.12
C SER A 82 -0.24 10.59 15.05
N VAL A 83 -1.49 10.12 15.11
CA VAL A 83 -1.82 8.70 15.09
C VAL A 83 -1.41 8.06 13.76
N MET A 84 -1.79 8.65 12.63
CA MET A 84 -1.43 8.13 11.30
C MET A 84 0.08 8.12 11.07
N THR A 85 0.79 9.16 11.49
CA THR A 85 2.26 9.21 11.39
C THR A 85 2.90 8.06 12.17
N ARG A 86 2.42 7.77 13.38
CA ARG A 86 2.91 6.64 14.17
C ARG A 86 2.58 5.30 13.53
N LEU A 87 1.36 5.10 13.02
CA LEU A 87 0.95 3.88 12.34
C LEU A 87 1.79 3.64 11.07
N VAL A 88 1.99 4.65 10.25
CA VAL A 88 2.76 4.56 9.00
C VAL A 88 4.25 4.29 9.25
N ASN A 89 4.85 4.91 10.27
CA ASN A 89 6.29 4.80 10.53
C ASN A 89 6.66 3.66 11.47
N GLY A 90 5.81 3.32 12.44
CA GLY A 90 6.06 2.33 13.48
C GLY A 90 5.29 1.03 13.32
N GLY A 91 4.19 1.04 12.56
CA GLY A 91 3.37 -0.15 12.32
C GLY A 91 4.11 -1.17 11.43
N GLN A 92 4.02 -2.45 11.80
CA GLN A 92 4.52 -3.54 10.97
C GLN A 92 3.45 -3.92 9.95
N TYR A 93 3.57 -3.38 8.76
CA TYR A 93 2.73 -3.70 7.63
C TYR A 93 3.55 -3.61 6.34
N GLU A 94 3.06 -4.24 5.30
CA GLU A 94 3.74 -4.29 4.03
C GLU A 94 2.85 -3.80 2.91
N LEU A 95 3.29 -2.73 2.24
CA LEU A 95 2.64 -2.27 1.03
C LEU A 95 2.96 -3.25 -0.11
N ARG A 96 1.95 -3.56 -0.92
CA ARG A 96 2.14 -4.33 -2.15
C ARG A 96 3.08 -3.58 -3.09
N VAL A 97 3.73 -4.34 -3.94
CA VAL A 97 4.56 -3.81 -5.03
C VAL A 97 3.77 -2.77 -5.82
N ASN A 98 4.36 -1.60 -6.00
CA ASN A 98 3.77 -0.43 -6.64
C ASN A 98 2.59 0.21 -5.88
N SER A 99 2.26 -0.21 -4.67
CA SER A 99 1.28 0.48 -3.85
C SER A 99 1.75 1.89 -3.50
N LEU A 100 0.81 2.82 -3.53
CA LEU A 100 1.06 4.20 -3.11
C LEU A 100 1.22 4.26 -1.59
N PRO A 101 2.01 5.20 -1.06
CA PRO A 101 2.02 5.49 0.37
C PRO A 101 0.62 5.94 0.82
N PHE A 102 0.31 5.72 2.11
CA PHE A 102 -0.92 6.23 2.68
C PHE A 102 -0.92 7.76 2.71
N VAL A 103 -2.04 8.32 2.29
CA VAL A 103 -2.39 9.73 2.50
C VAL A 103 -3.76 9.81 3.13
N TRP A 104 -4.02 10.84 3.93
CA TRP A 104 -5.28 11.00 4.64
C TRP A 104 -5.75 12.44 4.66
N SER A 105 -7.02 12.65 5.00
CA SER A 105 -7.57 13.94 5.37
C SER A 105 -8.70 13.78 6.38
N VAL A 106 -8.86 14.80 7.24
CA VAL A 106 -10.00 14.92 8.13
C VAL A 106 -11.00 15.85 7.48
N ASN A 107 -12.21 15.37 7.24
CA ASN A 107 -13.27 16.14 6.62
C ASN A 107 -14.30 16.68 7.63
N ASP A 108 -15.15 17.61 7.18
CA ASP A 108 -16.10 18.36 8.03
C ASP A 108 -17.43 17.60 8.25
N SER A 109 -17.44 16.29 8.07
CA SER A 109 -18.63 15.44 8.26
C SER A 109 -18.77 15.02 9.72
N GLU A 110 -19.97 15.16 10.28
CA GLU A 110 -20.31 14.68 11.64
C GLU A 110 -20.64 13.18 11.70
N LYS A 111 -20.59 12.48 10.56
CA LYS A 111 -20.85 11.03 10.54
C LYS A 111 -19.71 10.28 11.25
N PHE A 112 -20.07 9.27 12.04
CA PHE A 112 -19.11 8.40 12.73
C PHE A 112 -18.54 7.38 11.75
N ASN A 113 -17.57 7.78 10.91
CA ASN A 113 -17.01 6.91 9.88
C ASN A 113 -15.59 7.32 9.46
N ALA A 114 -14.82 6.34 8.96
CA ALA A 114 -13.64 6.49 8.13
C ALA A 114 -13.67 5.44 7.01
N ALA A 115 -12.97 5.67 5.92
CA ALA A 115 -12.92 4.72 4.81
C ALA A 115 -11.56 4.80 4.07
N CYS A 116 -11.02 3.63 3.71
CA CYS A 116 -9.84 3.54 2.88
C CYS A 116 -10.20 3.24 1.42
N TYR A 117 -9.80 4.14 0.53
CA TYR A 117 -9.95 3.99 -0.92
C TYR A 117 -8.86 3.09 -1.51
N PRO A 118 -9.10 2.44 -2.66
CA PRO A 118 -8.16 1.49 -3.27
C PRO A 118 -6.74 2.01 -3.52
N MET A 119 -6.55 3.33 -3.63
CA MET A 119 -5.27 4.00 -3.82
C MET A 119 -4.58 4.43 -2.51
N ASN A 120 -4.89 3.79 -1.38
CA ASN A 120 -4.36 4.11 -0.04
C ASN A 120 -4.62 5.57 0.41
N TYR A 121 -5.77 6.10 0.05
CA TYR A 121 -6.29 7.34 0.59
C TYR A 121 -7.31 7.01 1.68
N ILE A 122 -7.11 7.54 2.89
CA ILE A 122 -8.03 7.39 4.02
C ILE A 122 -8.77 8.70 4.24
N SER A 123 -10.09 8.65 4.08
CA SER A 123 -11.02 9.73 4.41
C SER A 123 -11.51 9.52 5.84
N ILE A 124 -11.38 10.54 6.69
CA ILE A 124 -11.70 10.45 8.12
C ILE A 124 -12.68 11.56 8.46
N ASN A 125 -13.85 11.19 8.95
CA ASN A 125 -14.84 12.16 9.39
C ASN A 125 -14.52 12.71 10.78
N ARG A 126 -14.69 14.02 10.98
CA ARG A 126 -14.53 14.62 12.32
C ARG A 126 -15.50 14.00 13.35
N GLY A 127 -16.67 13.54 12.89
CA GLY A 127 -17.63 12.82 13.76
C GLY A 127 -17.05 11.55 14.37
N LEU A 128 -16.20 10.80 13.66
CA LEU A 128 -15.44 9.67 14.21
C LEU A 128 -14.46 10.14 15.28
N VAL A 129 -13.64 11.15 14.99
CA VAL A 129 -12.61 11.67 15.90
C VAL A 129 -13.22 12.10 17.23
N ARG A 130 -14.32 12.86 17.17
CA ARG A 130 -15.05 13.35 18.35
C ARG A 130 -15.84 12.26 19.05
N GLY A 131 -16.47 11.37 18.32
CA GLY A 131 -17.20 10.23 18.86
C GLY A 131 -16.32 9.25 19.62
N LEU A 132 -15.05 9.14 19.22
CA LEU A 132 -14.02 8.44 19.97
C LEU A 132 -13.36 9.32 21.06
N ASN A 133 -13.90 10.50 21.37
CA ASN A 133 -13.38 11.44 22.36
C ASN A 133 -11.91 11.87 22.10
N CYS A 134 -11.47 11.91 20.84
CA CYS A 134 -10.08 12.13 20.46
C CYS A 134 -9.11 11.14 21.14
N ASP A 135 -9.52 9.90 21.36
CA ASP A 135 -8.70 8.87 21.98
C ASP A 135 -7.75 8.25 20.96
N GLU A 136 -6.45 8.40 21.19
CA GLU A 136 -5.41 7.96 20.25
C GLU A 136 -5.39 6.44 20.04
N ASN A 137 -5.69 5.63 21.07
CA ASN A 137 -5.69 4.17 20.95
C ASN A 137 -6.90 3.66 20.16
N GLN A 138 -8.08 4.26 20.36
CA GLN A 138 -9.26 3.93 19.57
C GLN A 138 -9.14 4.41 18.12
N LEU A 139 -8.61 5.63 17.92
CA LEU A 139 -8.32 6.13 16.58
C LEU A 139 -7.30 5.23 15.85
N ALA A 140 -6.22 4.83 16.56
CA ALA A 140 -5.23 3.94 15.98
C ALA A 140 -5.83 2.58 15.58
N ALA A 141 -6.76 2.04 16.39
CA ALA A 141 -7.45 0.80 16.06
C ALA A 141 -8.28 0.92 14.78
N VAL A 142 -9.10 1.96 14.66
CA VAL A 142 -9.94 2.17 13.46
C VAL A 142 -9.07 2.46 12.25
N LEU A 143 -8.08 3.35 12.36
CA LEU A 143 -7.26 3.75 11.22
C LEU A 143 -6.32 2.60 10.76
N ALA A 144 -5.82 1.78 11.67
CA ALA A 144 -5.06 0.58 11.32
C ALA A 144 -5.94 -0.49 10.64
N HIS A 145 -7.21 -0.63 11.05
CA HIS A 145 -8.20 -1.46 10.37
C HIS A 145 -8.42 -0.98 8.93
N GLU A 146 -8.63 0.34 8.73
CA GLU A 146 -8.76 0.93 7.40
C GLU A 146 -7.49 0.75 6.54
N MET A 147 -6.31 0.82 7.16
CA MET A 147 -5.07 0.54 6.45
C MET A 147 -5.03 -0.87 5.87
N ILE A 148 -5.55 -1.89 6.57
CA ILE A 148 -5.63 -3.26 6.04
C ILE A 148 -6.57 -3.32 4.82
N HIS A 149 -7.70 -2.61 4.83
CA HIS A 149 -8.56 -2.54 3.65
C HIS A 149 -7.82 -2.00 2.42
N GLY A 150 -6.93 -1.03 2.60
CA GLY A 150 -6.05 -0.52 1.54
C GLY A 150 -4.97 -1.53 1.14
N ILE A 151 -4.25 -2.10 2.10
CA ILE A 151 -3.18 -3.08 1.90
C ILE A 151 -3.70 -4.30 1.15
N GLU A 152 -4.80 -4.88 1.62
CA GLU A 152 -5.43 -6.07 1.04
C GLU A 152 -6.31 -5.79 -0.17
N GLN A 153 -6.47 -4.51 -0.54
CA GLN A 153 -7.29 -4.10 -1.68
C GLN A 153 -8.74 -4.63 -1.60
N HIS A 154 -9.30 -4.63 -0.39
CA HIS A 154 -10.64 -5.17 -0.14
C HIS A 154 -11.70 -4.44 -0.97
N SER A 155 -11.60 -3.11 -1.04
CA SER A 155 -12.49 -2.27 -1.84
C SER A 155 -12.43 -2.60 -3.33
N ALA A 156 -11.23 -2.82 -3.89
CA ALA A 156 -11.06 -3.20 -5.29
C ALA A 156 -11.66 -4.59 -5.60
N LYS A 157 -11.41 -5.55 -4.69
CA LYS A 157 -11.95 -6.91 -4.79
C LYS A 157 -13.49 -6.92 -4.70
N SER A 158 -14.05 -6.15 -3.76
CA SER A 158 -15.50 -6.02 -3.57
C SER A 158 -16.18 -5.37 -4.77
N TYR A 159 -15.59 -4.31 -5.32
CA TYR A 159 -16.10 -3.68 -6.54
C TYR A 159 -16.07 -4.63 -7.75
N ALA A 160 -14.96 -5.32 -8.00
CA ALA A 160 -14.86 -6.29 -9.09
C ALA A 160 -15.88 -7.43 -8.93
N LYS A 161 -16.15 -7.86 -7.69
CA LYS A 161 -17.19 -8.85 -7.37
C LYS A 161 -18.58 -8.33 -7.69
N ALA A 162 -18.89 -7.08 -7.32
CA ALA A 162 -20.18 -6.46 -7.59
C ALA A 162 -20.44 -6.34 -9.10
N VAL A 163 -19.45 -5.88 -9.88
CA VAL A 163 -19.55 -5.80 -11.35
C VAL A 163 -19.78 -7.20 -11.96
N ALA A 164 -19.04 -8.21 -11.49
CA ALA A 164 -19.22 -9.58 -11.98
C ALA A 164 -20.61 -10.15 -11.64
N GLN A 165 -21.13 -9.88 -10.44
CA GLN A 165 -22.49 -10.27 -10.04
C GLN A 165 -23.56 -9.57 -10.89
N GLN A 166 -23.40 -8.31 -11.19
CA GLN A 166 -24.30 -7.52 -12.02
C GLN A 166 -24.35 -8.06 -13.45
N LEU A 167 -23.18 -8.38 -14.03
CA LEU A 167 -23.10 -9.02 -15.35
C LEU A 167 -23.72 -10.42 -15.36
N GLY A 168 -23.48 -11.22 -14.33
CA GLY A 168 -24.13 -12.54 -14.19
C GLY A 168 -25.66 -12.43 -14.12
N ALA A 169 -26.19 -11.45 -13.38
CA ALA A 169 -27.63 -11.22 -13.31
C ALA A 169 -28.22 -10.76 -14.65
N MET A 170 -27.52 -9.92 -15.41
CA MET A 170 -27.92 -9.49 -16.76
C MET A 170 -27.98 -10.68 -17.74
N MET A 171 -27.01 -11.57 -17.69
CA MET A 171 -26.94 -12.77 -18.53
C MET A 171 -28.08 -13.77 -18.25
N ILE A 172 -28.60 -13.81 -17.01
CA ILE A 172 -29.71 -14.68 -16.60
C ILE A 172 -31.08 -14.04 -16.94
N GLY A 173 -31.11 -12.86 -17.58
CA GLY A 173 -32.34 -12.21 -18.01
C GLY A 173 -33.12 -11.50 -16.89
N MET A 174 -32.46 -11.20 -15.76
CA MET A 174 -33.01 -10.29 -14.76
C MET A 174 -32.81 -8.85 -15.24
N ASN A 175 -33.91 -8.07 -15.30
CA ASN A 175 -33.85 -6.66 -15.67
C ASN A 175 -32.96 -5.88 -14.68
N VAL A 176 -31.76 -5.57 -15.12
CA VAL A 176 -30.84 -4.65 -14.43
C VAL A 176 -30.70 -3.41 -15.33
N ASP A 177 -30.86 -2.24 -14.75
CA ASP A 177 -30.77 -0.98 -15.49
C ASP A 177 -29.47 -0.87 -16.28
N ASN A 178 -29.61 -0.64 -17.59
CA ASN A 178 -28.54 -0.57 -18.57
C ASN A 178 -27.65 0.65 -18.36
N GLY A 179 -26.54 0.49 -17.65
CA GLY A 179 -25.44 1.47 -17.57
C GLY A 179 -24.12 0.92 -18.11
N SER A 180 -24.01 0.76 -19.43
CA SER A 180 -22.85 0.18 -20.11
C SER A 180 -21.70 1.15 -20.41
N ASN A 181 -21.63 2.29 -19.73
CA ASN A 181 -20.44 3.15 -19.71
C ASN A 181 -20.08 3.41 -18.25
N ILE A 182 -18.89 2.96 -17.83
CA ILE A 182 -18.33 3.30 -16.53
C ILE A 182 -18.11 4.83 -16.53
N ASP A 183 -19.11 5.54 -16.04
CA ASP A 183 -19.00 6.97 -15.78
C ASP A 183 -18.20 7.17 -14.51
N TRP A 184 -16.93 7.51 -14.68
CA TRP A 184 -16.00 7.75 -13.58
C TRP A 184 -16.45 8.85 -12.61
N SER A 185 -17.36 9.73 -13.03
CA SER A 185 -17.98 10.74 -12.15
C SER A 185 -18.97 10.10 -11.17
N LYS A 186 -19.62 8.99 -11.57
CA LYS A 186 -20.46 8.16 -10.69
C LYS A 186 -19.65 7.18 -9.85
N PHE A 187 -18.39 6.90 -10.25
CA PHE A 187 -17.49 6.00 -9.55
C PHE A 187 -17.27 6.43 -8.09
N ASN A 188 -17.10 7.70 -7.81
CA ASN A 188 -16.90 8.21 -6.45
C ASN A 188 -18.13 8.04 -5.54
N GLY A 189 -19.34 8.19 -6.08
CA GLY A 189 -20.58 7.89 -5.36
C GLY A 189 -20.83 6.38 -5.21
N MET A 190 -20.47 5.58 -6.25
CA MET A 190 -20.65 4.13 -6.23
C MET A 190 -19.55 3.40 -5.46
N VAL A 191 -18.33 3.92 -5.40
CA VAL A 191 -17.24 3.32 -4.61
C VAL A 191 -17.59 3.35 -3.12
N GLY A 192 -18.04 4.47 -2.59
CA GLY A 192 -18.55 4.55 -1.22
C GLY A 192 -19.71 3.58 -0.96
N TYR A 193 -20.70 3.55 -1.86
CA TYR A 193 -21.90 2.73 -1.72
C TYR A 193 -21.66 1.23 -1.95
N SER A 194 -20.83 0.85 -2.93
CA SER A 194 -20.53 -0.58 -3.23
C SER A 194 -19.53 -1.18 -2.23
N ILE A 195 -18.65 -0.38 -1.65
CA ILE A 195 -17.74 -0.80 -0.59
C ILE A 195 -18.56 -1.21 0.63
N ALA A 196 -19.47 -0.36 1.06
CA ALA A 196 -20.32 -0.59 2.23
C ALA A 196 -21.19 -1.86 2.15
N LYS A 197 -21.78 -2.15 1.01
CA LYS A 197 -22.73 -3.29 0.86
C LYS A 197 -22.07 -4.65 0.58
N ASN A 198 -20.79 -4.72 0.21
CA ASN A 198 -20.15 -5.96 -0.24
C ASN A 198 -18.97 -6.45 0.63
N ILE A 199 -18.69 -5.77 1.72
CA ILE A 199 -17.70 -6.22 2.69
C ILE A 199 -18.32 -7.39 3.47
N SER A 200 -17.62 -8.53 3.47
CA SER A 200 -18.09 -9.73 4.17
C SER A 200 -17.44 -9.86 5.54
N VAL A 201 -18.14 -10.46 6.51
CA VAL A 201 -17.63 -10.70 7.87
C VAL A 201 -16.20 -11.28 7.90
N PRO A 202 -15.80 -12.26 7.06
CA PRO A 202 -14.41 -12.73 7.01
C PRO A 202 -13.38 -11.66 6.67
N VAL A 203 -13.72 -10.70 5.80
CA VAL A 203 -12.85 -9.57 5.42
C VAL A 203 -12.67 -8.60 6.58
N GLU A 204 -13.74 -8.39 7.36
CA GLU A 204 -13.69 -7.59 8.58
C GLU A 204 -12.77 -8.21 9.64
N TYR A 205 -12.86 -9.53 9.85
CA TYR A 205 -11.95 -10.23 10.75
C TYR A 205 -10.48 -10.17 10.28
N GLU A 206 -10.23 -10.24 8.98
CA GLU A 206 -8.89 -10.04 8.43
C GLU A 206 -8.37 -8.62 8.72
N ALA A 207 -9.22 -7.61 8.54
CA ALA A 207 -8.89 -6.22 8.83
C ALA A 207 -8.67 -5.96 10.33
N ASP A 208 -9.49 -6.56 11.20
CA ASP A 208 -9.32 -6.48 12.65
C ASP A 208 -8.00 -7.10 13.13
N ILE A 209 -7.68 -8.30 12.64
CA ILE A 209 -6.44 -8.98 13.02
C ILE A 209 -5.22 -8.22 12.53
N GLY A 210 -5.22 -7.80 11.25
CA GLY A 210 -4.13 -7.01 10.68
C GLY A 210 -3.96 -5.66 11.38
N GLY A 211 -5.06 -4.95 11.59
CA GLY A 211 -5.09 -3.66 12.29
C GLY A 211 -4.58 -3.76 13.74
N PHE A 212 -4.95 -4.82 14.46
CA PHE A 212 -4.43 -5.10 15.79
C PHE A 212 -2.89 -5.17 15.80
N TYR A 213 -2.28 -5.90 14.85
CA TYR A 213 -0.82 -6.01 14.80
C TYR A 213 -0.13 -4.73 14.32
N ILE A 214 -0.74 -3.98 13.39
CA ILE A 214 -0.22 -2.67 12.98
C ILE A 214 -0.16 -1.72 14.18
N MET A 215 -1.28 -1.55 14.91
CA MET A 215 -1.32 -0.60 16.02
C MET A 215 -0.44 -1.02 17.19
N THR A 216 -0.40 -2.30 17.53
CA THR A 216 0.44 -2.78 18.64
C THR A 216 1.93 -2.63 18.35
N SER A 217 2.38 -2.89 17.12
CA SER A 217 3.76 -2.67 16.69
C SER A 217 4.13 -1.18 16.62
N ALA A 218 3.13 -0.30 16.35
CA ALA A 218 3.30 1.16 16.41
C ALA A 218 3.29 1.73 17.85
N GLY A 219 3.22 0.86 18.86
CA GLY A 219 3.31 1.25 20.27
C GLY A 219 1.99 1.76 20.87
N PHE A 220 0.84 1.41 20.28
CA PHE A 220 -0.46 1.70 20.87
C PHE A 220 -0.93 0.57 21.79
N ASN A 221 -1.85 0.90 22.70
CA ASN A 221 -2.45 -0.06 23.63
C ASN A 221 -3.39 -1.02 22.87
N PRO A 222 -3.16 -2.35 22.89
CA PRO A 222 -4.01 -3.32 22.19
C PRO A 222 -5.47 -3.33 22.65
N GLY A 223 -5.77 -2.84 23.84
CA GLY A 223 -7.13 -2.66 24.35
C GLY A 223 -7.96 -1.65 23.55
N GLY A 224 -7.30 -0.77 22.81
CA GLY A 224 -7.94 0.21 21.93
C GLY A 224 -8.82 -0.42 20.85
N CYS A 225 -8.47 -1.62 20.36
CA CYS A 225 -9.28 -2.34 19.36
C CYS A 225 -10.67 -2.71 19.91
N ALA A 226 -10.71 -3.36 21.06
CA ALA A 226 -11.98 -3.73 21.70
C ALA A 226 -12.75 -2.50 22.19
N ALA A 227 -12.05 -1.44 22.64
CA ALA A 227 -12.65 -0.18 23.05
C ALA A 227 -13.32 0.55 21.87
N ALA A 228 -12.65 0.63 20.72
CA ALA A 228 -13.22 1.22 19.50
C ALA A 228 -14.45 0.43 19.02
N MET A 229 -14.38 -0.90 19.03
CA MET A 229 -15.51 -1.74 18.68
C MET A 229 -16.69 -1.56 19.63
N LYS A 230 -16.43 -1.37 20.93
CA LYS A 230 -17.46 -1.07 21.92
C LYS A 230 -18.15 0.26 21.69
N LYS A 231 -17.39 1.29 21.30
CA LYS A 231 -17.95 2.59 20.90
C LYS A 231 -18.78 2.47 19.62
N LEU A 232 -18.27 1.77 18.60
CA LEU A 232 -18.99 1.55 17.35
C LEU A 232 -20.33 0.83 17.60
N ASP A 233 -20.34 -0.25 18.40
CA ASP A 233 -21.56 -0.96 18.77
C ASP A 233 -22.58 -0.03 19.44
N TYR A 234 -22.12 0.85 20.34
CA TYR A 234 -22.98 1.84 21.00
C TYR A 234 -23.58 2.83 20.00
N TYR A 235 -22.77 3.41 19.11
CA TYR A 235 -23.25 4.35 18.09
C TYR A 235 -24.26 3.68 17.14
N VAL A 236 -23.97 2.49 16.66
CA VAL A 236 -24.87 1.75 15.77
C VAL A 236 -26.23 1.48 16.43
N ARG A 237 -26.27 1.17 17.74
CA ARG A 237 -27.53 0.83 18.44
C ARG A 237 -28.35 2.02 18.91
N TYR A 238 -27.71 3.12 19.28
CA TYR A 238 -28.39 4.17 20.04
C TYR A 238 -28.38 5.56 19.39
N GLU A 239 -27.45 5.85 18.49
CA GLU A 239 -27.30 7.18 17.90
C GLU A 239 -27.57 7.23 16.39
N THR A 240 -27.98 6.12 15.77
CA THR A 240 -28.04 5.98 14.31
C THR A 240 -29.20 6.63 13.59
N GLN A 241 -30.18 7.21 14.25
CA GLN A 241 -31.34 7.75 13.55
C GLN A 241 -31.03 9.00 12.72
N ASP A 242 -29.97 9.76 13.04
CA ASP A 242 -29.63 11.01 12.35
C ASP A 242 -28.20 11.06 11.76
N ILE A 243 -27.32 10.11 12.09
CA ILE A 243 -25.88 10.18 11.77
C ILE A 243 -25.49 9.33 10.55
N PHE A 244 -26.25 8.27 10.27
CA PHE A 244 -26.08 7.43 9.10
C PHE A 244 -27.18 7.79 8.07
N GLU A 245 -26.92 8.73 7.16
CA GLU A 245 -27.76 8.96 5.99
C GLU A 245 -27.67 7.75 5.05
N PHE A 246 -28.58 6.81 5.18
CA PHE A 246 -29.00 5.95 4.10
C PHE A 246 -30.41 6.34 3.70
N ASP A 247 -30.63 6.53 2.37
CA ASP A 247 -31.92 6.81 1.80
C ASP A 247 -33.00 5.87 2.36
N ALA A 248 -33.95 6.42 3.08
CA ALA A 248 -34.96 5.70 3.83
C ALA A 248 -36.03 5.03 2.94
N HIS A 249 -35.71 4.70 1.68
CA HIS A 249 -36.68 4.14 0.73
C HIS A 249 -36.60 2.62 0.53
N ASP A 250 -35.67 1.90 1.17
CA ASP A 250 -35.65 0.43 1.09
C ASP A 250 -35.90 -0.21 2.48
N LYS A 251 -37.18 -0.41 2.79
CA LYS A 251 -37.66 -1.00 4.05
C LYS A 251 -37.60 -2.53 4.06
N SER A 252 -36.68 -3.17 3.38
CA SER A 252 -36.67 -4.62 3.26
C SER A 252 -35.38 -5.28 3.70
N SER A 253 -34.91 -5.06 4.93
CA SER A 253 -34.15 -6.07 5.69
C SER A 253 -33.57 -5.49 6.98
N ASP A 254 -33.88 -6.11 8.09
CA ASP A 254 -33.52 -5.75 9.48
C ASP A 254 -32.05 -5.99 9.85
N GLU A 255 -31.09 -6.14 8.93
CA GLU A 255 -29.73 -6.59 9.25
C GLU A 255 -28.57 -5.75 8.68
N THR A 256 -28.79 -4.55 8.14
CA THR A 256 -27.73 -3.90 7.35
C THR A 256 -27.59 -2.39 7.56
N PHE A 257 -27.30 -1.95 8.76
CA PHE A 257 -27.01 -0.53 9.01
C PHE A 257 -25.55 -0.22 9.38
N SER A 258 -24.61 -1.12 9.13
CA SER A 258 -23.18 -0.87 9.35
C SER A 258 -22.37 -1.26 8.12
N ASP A 259 -21.49 -0.38 7.69
CA ASP A 259 -20.46 -0.69 6.69
C ASP A 259 -19.53 -1.81 7.19
N HIS A 260 -19.57 -2.06 8.50
CA HIS A 260 -18.76 -3.02 9.24
C HIS A 260 -19.66 -3.94 10.09
N PRO A 261 -20.17 -5.04 9.52
CA PRO A 261 -21.10 -5.93 10.20
C PRO A 261 -20.49 -6.68 11.38
N ASP A 262 -21.34 -7.22 12.27
CA ASP A 262 -21.00 -8.18 13.34
C ASP A 262 -20.16 -7.61 14.50
N THR A 263 -20.44 -6.38 14.93
CA THR A 263 -19.66 -5.66 15.94
C THR A 263 -19.49 -6.41 17.26
N GLU A 264 -20.52 -7.13 17.73
CA GLU A 264 -20.48 -7.86 19.01
C GLU A 264 -19.52 -9.07 18.97
N ASN A 265 -19.57 -9.86 17.89
CA ASN A 265 -18.66 -10.98 17.71
C ASN A 265 -17.24 -10.51 17.43
N ARG A 266 -17.06 -9.39 16.72
CA ARG A 266 -15.76 -8.77 16.48
C ARG A 266 -15.13 -8.26 17.77
N GLU A 267 -15.90 -7.60 18.67
CA GLU A 267 -15.45 -7.21 20.02
C GLU A 267 -14.92 -8.44 20.78
N ALA A 268 -15.68 -9.54 20.80
CA ALA A 268 -15.28 -10.78 21.47
C ALA A 268 -14.00 -11.40 20.87
N LYS A 269 -13.87 -11.39 19.56
CA LYS A 269 -12.66 -11.88 18.86
C LYS A 269 -11.43 -11.03 19.15
N LEU A 270 -11.56 -9.72 19.21
CA LEU A 270 -10.48 -8.82 19.57
C LEU A 270 -10.01 -9.01 21.01
N LEU A 271 -10.92 -9.29 21.94
CA LEU A 271 -10.57 -9.66 23.31
C LEU A 271 -9.84 -11.01 23.39
N GLU A 272 -10.25 -12.00 22.59
CA GLU A 272 -9.56 -13.28 22.47
C GLU A 272 -8.14 -13.10 21.89
N LEU A 273 -8.02 -12.27 20.85
CA LEU A 273 -6.73 -11.94 20.22
C LEU A 273 -5.80 -11.22 21.22
N MET A 274 -6.31 -10.23 21.95
CA MET A 274 -5.57 -9.52 22.99
C MET A 274 -5.10 -10.47 24.11
N THR A 275 -5.97 -11.38 24.56
CA THR A 275 -5.62 -12.42 25.53
C THR A 275 -4.51 -13.31 25.03
N THR A 276 -4.62 -13.80 23.79
CA THR A 276 -3.61 -14.67 23.15
C THR A 276 -2.29 -13.95 22.97
N TYR A 277 -2.31 -12.70 22.54
CA TYR A 277 -1.15 -11.84 22.39
C TYR A 277 -0.35 -11.70 23.69
N GLY A 278 -1.03 -11.49 24.83
CA GLY A 278 -0.45 -11.44 26.17
C GLY A 278 -0.18 -12.82 26.79
N GLY A 279 -0.08 -13.89 25.98
CA GLY A 279 0.23 -15.23 26.46
C GLY A 279 -0.92 -15.90 27.20
N GLY A 280 -2.14 -15.39 27.14
CA GLY A 280 -3.32 -15.90 27.82
C GLY A 280 -3.35 -15.65 29.32
N HIS A 281 -2.44 -14.80 29.85
CA HIS A 281 -2.46 -14.43 31.27
C HIS A 281 -3.63 -13.53 31.61
N VAL A 282 -3.99 -12.61 30.70
CA VAL A 282 -4.97 -11.57 30.95
C VAL A 282 -6.30 -11.90 30.30
N THR A 283 -7.39 -11.84 31.08
CA THR A 283 -8.74 -12.02 30.56
C THR A 283 -9.66 -10.94 31.08
N VAL A 284 -10.65 -10.53 30.27
CA VAL A 284 -11.72 -9.62 30.68
C VAL A 284 -13.03 -10.38 30.68
N ARG A 285 -13.84 -10.14 31.74
CA ARG A 285 -15.19 -10.72 31.86
C ARG A 285 -16.20 -9.64 32.20
N LYS A 286 -17.30 -9.64 31.48
CA LYS A 286 -18.47 -8.85 31.82
C LYS A 286 -19.31 -9.60 32.86
N ALA A 287 -19.64 -8.96 33.96
CA ALA A 287 -20.52 -9.49 34.99
C ALA A 287 -21.47 -8.37 35.43
N ASP A 288 -22.76 -8.54 35.20
CA ASP A 288 -23.82 -7.54 35.44
C ASP A 288 -23.49 -6.19 34.76
N ARG A 289 -23.26 -5.14 35.59
CA ARG A 289 -22.92 -3.78 35.13
C ARG A 289 -21.43 -3.46 35.23
N ALA A 290 -20.58 -4.47 35.52
CA ALA A 290 -19.15 -4.30 35.69
C ALA A 290 -18.35 -5.10 34.68
N TYR A 291 -17.18 -4.60 34.34
CA TYR A 291 -16.13 -5.32 33.60
C TYR A 291 -14.98 -5.62 34.55
N ARG A 292 -14.53 -6.87 34.57
CA ARG A 292 -13.53 -7.38 35.51
C ARG A 292 -12.32 -7.90 34.75
N VAL A 293 -11.13 -7.52 35.17
CA VAL A 293 -9.85 -7.96 34.59
C VAL A 293 -9.19 -8.96 35.55
N PHE A 294 -8.71 -10.05 34.99
CA PHE A 294 -8.08 -11.15 35.72
C PHE A 294 -6.67 -11.41 35.18
N ILE A 295 -5.75 -11.76 36.07
CA ILE A 295 -4.45 -12.35 35.77
C ILE A 295 -4.49 -13.81 36.26
N ASP A 296 -4.34 -14.78 35.35
CA ASP A 296 -4.46 -16.23 35.62
C ASP A 296 -5.66 -16.60 36.52
N GLY A 297 -6.81 -16.02 36.16
CA GLY A 297 -8.07 -16.27 36.83
C GLY A 297 -8.25 -15.54 38.19
N ARG A 298 -7.28 -14.72 38.61
CA ARG A 298 -7.37 -13.89 39.81
C ARG A 298 -7.73 -12.46 39.44
N GLU A 299 -8.82 -11.95 39.98
CA GLU A 299 -9.26 -10.58 39.72
C GLU A 299 -8.22 -9.56 40.18
N ILE A 300 -7.85 -8.64 39.29
CA ILE A 300 -6.95 -7.51 39.59
C ILE A 300 -7.69 -6.19 39.63
N PHE A 301 -8.61 -5.98 38.70
CA PHE A 301 -9.28 -4.71 38.48
C PHE A 301 -10.76 -4.95 38.12
N PHE A 302 -11.61 -4.03 38.52
CA PHE A 302 -12.98 -3.97 38.02
C PHE A 302 -13.36 -2.52 37.72
N SER A 303 -14.20 -2.35 36.72
CA SER A 303 -14.71 -1.06 36.28
C SER A 303 -16.21 -1.08 36.15
N VAL A 304 -16.83 0.01 36.57
CA VAL A 304 -18.26 0.31 36.41
C VAL A 304 -18.39 1.59 35.58
N ASN A 305 -19.55 1.80 34.96
CA ASN A 305 -19.76 3.03 34.19
C ASN A 305 -19.59 4.28 35.07
N ILE A 306 -18.89 5.26 34.51
CA ILE A 306 -18.60 6.55 35.13
C ILE A 306 -19.38 7.61 34.37
N GLY A 307 -20.20 8.39 35.09
CA GLY A 307 -21.05 9.41 34.46
C GLY A 307 -22.11 8.80 33.52
N ASP A 308 -22.43 9.52 32.47
CA ASP A 308 -23.47 9.16 31.50
C ASP A 308 -22.98 8.29 30.34
N ASP A 309 -21.66 8.01 30.25
CA ASP A 309 -21.10 7.16 29.19
C ASP A 309 -21.24 5.66 29.52
N PRO A 310 -22.16 4.95 28.86
CA PRO A 310 -22.45 3.54 29.14
C PRO A 310 -21.31 2.61 28.65
N THR A 311 -20.34 3.12 27.94
CA THR A 311 -19.17 2.35 27.42
C THR A 311 -17.95 2.46 28.31
N SER A 312 -17.91 3.42 29.24
CA SER A 312 -16.75 3.76 30.06
C SER A 312 -16.21 2.59 30.88
N ALA A 313 -17.08 1.75 31.43
CA ALA A 313 -16.68 0.55 32.19
C ALA A 313 -15.90 -0.44 31.33
N ALA A 314 -16.37 -0.68 30.12
CA ALA A 314 -15.72 -1.58 29.17
C ALA A 314 -14.36 -1.01 28.72
N ILE A 315 -14.33 0.25 28.32
CA ILE A 315 -13.13 0.93 27.83
C ILE A 315 -12.01 0.91 28.85
N ASN A 316 -12.29 1.28 30.11
CA ASN A 316 -11.30 1.24 31.21
C ASN A 316 -10.76 -0.17 31.44
N ALA A 317 -11.63 -1.18 31.41
CA ALA A 317 -11.22 -2.57 31.59
C ALA A 317 -10.37 -3.06 30.39
N TYR A 318 -10.73 -2.67 29.16
CA TYR A 318 -9.99 -3.05 27.96
C TYR A 318 -8.61 -2.39 27.91
N TYR A 319 -8.49 -1.13 28.28
CA TYR A 319 -7.19 -0.46 28.36
C TYR A 319 -6.29 -1.05 29.42
N PHE A 320 -6.84 -1.32 30.61
CA PHE A 320 -6.07 -1.96 31.66
C PHE A 320 -5.61 -3.36 31.26
N ALA A 321 -6.49 -4.16 30.65
CA ALA A 321 -6.16 -5.50 30.18
C ALA A 321 -5.21 -5.46 28.96
N GLY A 322 -5.40 -4.51 28.06
CA GLY A 322 -4.54 -4.36 26.88
C GLY A 322 -3.11 -4.03 27.23
N ALA A 323 -2.90 -3.04 28.10
CA ALA A 323 -1.58 -2.69 28.59
C ALA A 323 -0.91 -3.84 29.35
N LEU A 324 -1.67 -4.59 30.16
CA LEU A 324 -1.18 -5.82 30.81
C LEU A 324 -0.78 -6.89 29.79
N SER A 325 -1.63 -7.14 28.78
CA SER A 325 -1.35 -8.13 27.74
C SER A 325 -0.10 -7.78 26.96
N LYS A 326 0.06 -6.49 26.62
CA LYS A 326 1.27 -6.02 25.96
C LYS A 326 2.51 -6.17 26.84
N ALA A 327 2.43 -5.83 28.10
CA ALA A 327 3.54 -5.98 29.04
C ALA A 327 3.95 -7.45 29.24
N PHE A 328 2.97 -8.39 29.31
CA PHE A 328 3.26 -9.83 29.31
C PHE A 328 3.84 -10.34 28.00
N HIS A 329 3.50 -9.71 26.87
CA HIS A 329 4.10 -10.02 25.58
C HIS A 329 5.55 -9.53 25.50
N ASP A 330 5.81 -8.31 25.93
CA ASP A 330 7.10 -7.64 25.78
C ASP A 330 8.15 -8.10 26.82
N HIS A 331 7.71 -8.61 27.98
CA HIS A 331 8.59 -8.99 29.10
C HIS A 331 8.50 -10.47 29.44
N ASP A 332 9.64 -11.13 29.45
CA ASP A 332 9.78 -12.55 29.82
C ASP A 332 9.82 -12.81 31.33
N THR A 333 10.10 -11.79 32.11
CA THR A 333 10.29 -11.88 33.58
C THR A 333 9.76 -10.63 34.28
N ILE A 334 9.56 -10.75 35.59
CA ILE A 334 9.12 -9.61 36.41
C ILE A 334 10.13 -8.44 36.38
N ASP A 335 11.40 -8.71 36.12
CA ASP A 335 12.45 -7.69 36.10
C ASP A 335 12.26 -6.70 34.93
N GLY A 336 11.51 -7.08 33.87
CA GLY A 336 11.10 -6.18 32.78
C GLY A 336 10.03 -5.17 33.20
N TRP A 337 9.36 -5.39 34.32
CA TRP A 337 8.33 -4.51 34.83
C TRP A 337 8.93 -3.51 35.81
N ASN A 338 8.75 -2.24 35.57
CA ASN A 338 9.34 -1.18 36.37
C ASN A 338 8.50 -0.88 37.63
N PHE A 339 8.64 -1.70 38.67
CA PHE A 339 8.03 -1.48 39.96
C PHE A 339 8.93 -0.73 40.93
N ARG A 340 8.44 0.38 41.49
CA ARG A 340 9.16 1.21 42.45
C ARG A 340 8.42 1.29 43.77
N ARG A 341 9.16 1.18 44.86
CA ARG A 341 8.62 1.43 46.22
C ARG A 341 8.59 2.91 46.51
N VAL A 342 7.41 3.46 46.79
CA VAL A 342 7.18 4.86 47.18
C VAL A 342 6.46 4.88 48.54
N GLY A 343 7.22 5.10 49.61
CA GLY A 343 6.70 4.98 50.97
C GLY A 343 6.22 3.57 51.26
N ASN A 344 4.93 3.44 51.61
CA ASN A 344 4.28 2.16 51.90
C ASN A 344 3.59 1.51 50.69
N ARG A 345 3.71 2.08 49.48
CA ARG A 345 3.02 1.60 48.28
C ARG A 345 4.03 1.19 47.24
N THR A 346 3.66 0.25 46.39
CA THR A 346 4.36 -0.08 45.14
C THR A 346 3.66 0.63 44.00
N GLU A 347 4.42 1.29 43.16
CA GLU A 347 3.95 1.94 41.92
C GLU A 347 4.55 1.24 40.73
N PHE A 348 3.76 1.06 39.69
CA PHE A 348 4.23 0.69 38.35
C PHE A 348 4.56 1.97 37.59
N LEU A 349 5.78 2.12 37.13
CA LEU A 349 6.25 3.31 36.43
C LEU A 349 6.49 2.98 34.97
N THR A 350 6.11 3.89 34.08
CA THR A 350 6.36 3.76 32.64
C THR A 350 6.41 5.13 31.98
N ASP A 351 7.30 5.25 30.99
CA ASP A 351 7.33 6.33 30.02
C ASP A 351 6.74 5.87 28.67
N ASP A 352 6.42 4.58 28.54
CA ASP A 352 5.86 4.02 27.32
C ASP A 352 4.36 4.34 27.22
N PHE A 353 3.98 4.90 26.08
CA PHE A 353 2.61 5.25 25.74
C PHE A 353 1.65 4.05 25.87
N ALA A 354 2.07 2.86 25.45
CA ALA A 354 1.24 1.67 25.48
C ALA A 354 0.83 1.22 26.90
N TYR A 355 1.56 1.65 27.93
CA TYR A 355 1.30 1.29 29.34
C TYR A 355 0.77 2.46 30.17
N ARG A 356 0.52 3.63 29.57
CA ARG A 356 0.08 4.84 30.24
C ARG A 356 -1.21 4.58 31.06
N GLU A 357 -2.21 3.99 30.44
CA GLU A 357 -3.49 3.71 31.11
C GLU A 357 -3.33 2.69 32.24
N LEU A 358 -2.43 1.72 32.12
CA LEU A 358 -2.11 0.79 33.22
C LEU A 358 -1.50 1.53 34.42
N HIS A 359 -0.54 2.43 34.16
CA HIS A 359 0.08 3.25 35.19
C HIS A 359 -0.95 4.13 35.89
N GLU A 360 -1.77 4.87 35.13
CA GLU A 360 -2.77 5.78 35.65
C GLU A 360 -3.82 5.05 36.49
N LEU A 361 -4.40 3.96 35.99
CA LEU A 361 -5.42 3.20 36.69
C LEU A 361 -4.85 2.45 37.90
N ALA A 362 -3.64 1.86 37.76
CA ALA A 362 -2.98 1.20 38.88
C ALA A 362 -2.66 2.19 40.02
N THR A 363 -2.27 3.41 39.67
CA THR A 363 -2.01 4.49 40.65
C THR A 363 -3.31 4.97 41.28
N LEU A 364 -4.32 5.29 40.46
CA LEU A 364 -5.62 5.79 40.93
C LEU A 364 -6.30 4.83 41.92
N TYR A 365 -6.28 3.54 41.61
CA TYR A 365 -6.92 2.50 42.44
C TYR A 365 -5.96 1.83 43.46
N ASN A 366 -4.72 2.31 43.56
CA ASN A 366 -3.69 1.77 44.46
C ASN A 366 -3.45 0.26 44.30
N LEU A 367 -3.30 -0.18 43.05
CA LEU A 367 -3.20 -1.60 42.70
C LEU A 367 -1.77 -2.14 42.64
N GLY A 368 -0.74 -1.31 42.82
CA GLY A 368 0.64 -1.67 42.56
C GLY A 368 1.17 -2.90 43.30
N ASP A 369 0.89 -3.03 44.62
CA ASP A 369 1.28 -4.21 45.42
C ASP A 369 0.57 -5.49 44.92
N LYS A 370 -0.74 -5.40 44.65
CA LYS A 370 -1.55 -6.52 44.15
C LYS A 370 -1.10 -6.91 42.74
N LEU A 371 -0.85 -5.91 41.87
CA LEU A 371 -0.39 -6.10 40.51
C LEU A 371 0.95 -6.82 40.49
N LYS A 372 1.94 -6.33 41.24
CA LYS A 372 3.26 -6.96 41.36
C LYS A 372 3.13 -8.42 41.84
N THR A 373 2.36 -8.66 42.91
CA THR A 373 2.18 -10.01 43.43
C THR A 373 1.56 -10.98 42.41
N LEU A 374 0.54 -10.54 41.66
CA LEU A 374 -0.12 -11.40 40.65
C LEU A 374 0.78 -11.66 39.46
N ILE A 375 1.59 -10.71 39.06
CA ILE A 375 2.56 -10.87 37.97
C ILE A 375 3.69 -11.84 38.39
N GLU A 376 4.22 -11.69 39.62
CA GLU A 376 5.20 -12.64 40.17
C GLU A 376 4.65 -14.08 40.22
N LEU A 377 3.39 -14.23 40.58
CA LEU A 377 2.72 -15.53 40.58
C LEU A 377 2.53 -16.06 39.16
N ALA A 378 2.15 -15.22 38.22
CA ALA A 378 1.96 -15.59 36.82
C ALA A 378 3.27 -16.16 36.24
N TYR A 379 4.40 -15.46 36.39
CA TYR A 379 5.70 -15.95 35.94
C TYR A 379 6.18 -17.19 36.68
N LYS A 380 5.93 -17.26 38.00
CA LYS A 380 6.33 -18.43 38.81
C LYS A 380 5.64 -19.72 38.38
N TYR A 381 4.37 -19.64 38.00
CA TYR A 381 3.57 -20.81 37.60
C TYR A 381 3.39 -20.94 36.08
N GLU A 382 4.05 -20.08 35.32
CA GLU A 382 4.00 -20.17 33.88
C GLU A 382 4.62 -21.48 33.39
N SER A 383 3.89 -22.18 32.55
CA SER A 383 4.39 -23.39 31.90
C SER A 383 5.47 -23.01 30.86
N PRO A 384 6.67 -23.60 30.91
CA PRO A 384 7.69 -23.41 29.89
C PRO A 384 7.15 -23.66 28.47
N GLN A 385 6.26 -24.63 28.32
CA GLN A 385 5.62 -24.98 27.04
C GLN A 385 4.68 -23.87 26.54
N ARG A 386 4.05 -23.09 27.42
CA ARG A 386 3.20 -21.95 27.05
C ARG A 386 4.04 -20.85 26.45
N ARG A 387 5.15 -20.51 27.10
CA ARG A 387 6.10 -19.50 26.64
C ARG A 387 6.74 -19.90 25.30
N GLU A 388 7.09 -21.17 25.16
CA GLU A 388 7.60 -21.72 23.91
C GLU A 388 6.58 -21.62 22.78
N ARG A 389 5.29 -21.88 23.03
CA ARG A 389 4.22 -21.72 22.03
C ARG A 389 4.06 -20.28 21.56
N ILE A 390 4.13 -19.29 22.47
CA ILE A 390 4.03 -17.88 22.13
C ILE A 390 5.22 -17.51 21.25
N ARG A 391 6.45 -17.84 21.68
CA ARG A 391 7.66 -17.58 20.89
C ARG A 391 7.64 -18.28 19.53
N ALA A 392 7.13 -19.51 19.47
CA ALA A 392 6.99 -20.22 18.22
C ALA A 392 5.97 -19.55 17.29
N ALA A 393 4.82 -19.10 17.82
CA ALA A 393 3.82 -18.40 17.05
C ALA A 393 4.31 -17.02 16.56
N ASP A 394 5.07 -16.30 17.38
CA ASP A 394 5.70 -15.03 17.00
C ASP A 394 6.79 -15.23 15.96
N ALA A 395 7.62 -16.27 16.15
CA ALA A 395 8.67 -16.64 15.20
C ALA A 395 8.06 -17.07 13.85
N GLU A 396 6.95 -17.82 13.86
CA GLU A 396 6.23 -18.22 12.65
C GLU A 396 5.64 -16.99 11.93
N ARG A 397 4.95 -16.11 12.65
CA ARG A 397 4.44 -14.84 12.09
C ARG A 397 5.55 -13.99 11.51
N LYS A 398 6.66 -13.84 12.26
CA LYS A 398 7.83 -13.10 11.80
C LYS A 398 8.44 -13.74 10.56
N ALA A 399 8.58 -15.06 10.52
CA ALA A 399 9.14 -15.76 9.36
C ALA A 399 8.25 -15.62 8.11
N VAL A 400 6.92 -15.69 8.28
CA VAL A 400 5.97 -15.43 7.20
C VAL A 400 6.10 -13.97 6.75
N TRP A 401 6.16 -13.03 7.68
CA TRP A 401 6.34 -11.61 7.43
C TRP A 401 7.66 -11.32 6.71
N ASP A 402 8.77 -11.86 7.23
CA ASP A 402 10.11 -11.67 6.63
C ASP A 402 10.16 -12.25 5.20
N LYS A 403 9.50 -13.38 4.95
CA LYS A 403 9.39 -13.98 3.62
C LYS A 403 8.57 -13.11 2.67
N VAL A 404 7.38 -12.69 3.09
CA VAL A 404 6.50 -11.82 2.30
C VAL A 404 7.20 -10.49 2.00
N LYS A 405 7.88 -9.93 3.01
CA LYS A 405 8.70 -8.72 2.85
C LYS A 405 9.82 -8.91 1.82
N ALA A 406 10.57 -10.01 1.92
CA ALA A 406 11.64 -10.31 0.97
C ALA A 406 11.11 -10.50 -0.47
N GLU A 407 9.96 -11.17 -0.63
CA GLU A 407 9.29 -11.33 -1.94
C GLU A 407 8.83 -9.99 -2.50
N ALA A 408 8.23 -9.13 -1.67
CA ALA A 408 7.79 -7.80 -2.06
C ALA A 408 8.96 -6.86 -2.37
N ASP A 409 10.01 -6.86 -1.55
CA ASP A 409 11.23 -6.10 -1.81
C ASP A 409 11.87 -6.54 -3.14
N SER A 410 11.93 -7.85 -3.40
CA SER A 410 12.41 -8.39 -4.69
C SER A 410 11.53 -7.96 -5.86
N ALA A 411 10.21 -8.02 -5.72
CA ALA A 411 9.28 -7.62 -6.76
C ALA A 411 9.31 -6.10 -6.96
N LYS A 412 9.44 -5.32 -5.89
CA LYS A 412 9.60 -3.86 -5.91
C LYS A 412 10.90 -3.47 -6.63
N ALA A 413 12.01 -4.17 -6.34
CA ALA A 413 13.28 -3.95 -7.02
C ALA A 413 13.18 -4.26 -8.53
N LYS A 414 12.53 -5.36 -8.91
CA LYS A 414 12.28 -5.70 -10.32
C LYS A 414 11.41 -4.66 -11.02
N ALA A 415 10.35 -4.18 -10.37
CA ALA A 415 9.49 -3.13 -10.90
C ALA A 415 10.25 -1.81 -11.06
N ALA A 416 11.07 -1.42 -10.09
CA ALA A 416 11.93 -0.24 -10.18
C ALA A 416 12.94 -0.37 -11.33
N ALA A 417 13.57 -1.54 -11.50
CA ALA A 417 14.47 -1.81 -12.61
C ALA A 417 13.75 -1.66 -13.97
N GLN A 418 12.53 -2.19 -14.11
CA GLN A 418 11.75 -2.04 -15.35
C GLN A 418 11.37 -0.57 -15.62
N LEU A 419 11.03 0.19 -14.58
CA LEU A 419 10.73 1.62 -14.72
C LEU A 419 11.97 2.41 -15.16
N ARG A 420 13.17 2.06 -14.67
CA ARG A 420 14.45 2.64 -15.14
C ARG A 420 14.66 2.37 -16.64
N VAL A 421 14.51 1.10 -17.06
CA VAL A 421 14.63 0.72 -18.48
C VAL A 421 13.63 1.49 -19.35
N ASN A 422 12.37 1.63 -18.91
CA ASN A 422 11.37 2.40 -19.64
C ASN A 422 11.78 3.88 -19.77
N ALA A 423 12.26 4.48 -18.67
CA ALA A 423 12.72 5.87 -18.67
C ALA A 423 13.89 6.09 -19.62
N ASP A 424 14.86 5.16 -19.67
CA ASP A 424 15.98 5.21 -20.61
C ASP A 424 15.50 5.10 -22.07
N ILE A 425 14.56 4.20 -22.35
CA ILE A 425 13.96 4.09 -23.69
C ILE A 425 13.27 5.41 -24.08
N TYR A 426 12.54 6.04 -23.18
CA TYR A 426 11.91 7.34 -23.43
C TYR A 426 12.96 8.45 -23.65
N ASN A 427 14.05 8.45 -22.89
CA ASN A 427 15.16 9.37 -23.09
C ASN A 427 15.80 9.20 -24.49
N ASP A 428 16.04 7.96 -24.92
CA ASP A 428 16.58 7.65 -26.25
C ASP A 428 15.68 8.11 -27.40
N HIS A 429 14.38 8.24 -27.14
CA HIS A 429 13.41 8.77 -28.11
C HIS A 429 13.12 10.26 -27.92
N GLY A 430 13.84 10.98 -27.08
CA GLY A 430 13.65 12.40 -26.81
C GLY A 430 12.34 12.73 -26.07
N GLN A 431 11.73 11.76 -25.39
CA GLN A 431 10.45 11.88 -24.70
C GLN A 431 10.66 12.15 -23.19
N GLY A 432 11.31 13.27 -22.86
CA GLY A 432 11.76 13.62 -21.52
C GLY A 432 10.66 13.62 -20.46
N GLU A 433 9.46 14.12 -20.77
CA GLU A 433 8.34 14.14 -19.83
C GLU A 433 7.88 12.72 -19.43
N LEU A 434 7.84 11.79 -20.39
CA LEU A 434 7.52 10.39 -20.13
C LEU A 434 8.63 9.71 -19.33
N ALA A 435 9.88 10.01 -19.67
CA ALA A 435 11.03 9.53 -18.90
C ALA A 435 11.00 10.02 -17.46
N LEU A 436 10.69 11.30 -17.21
CA LEU A 436 10.54 11.87 -15.86
C LEU A 436 9.47 11.14 -15.06
N LYS A 437 8.31 10.88 -15.66
CA LYS A 437 7.22 10.16 -15.00
C LYS A 437 7.64 8.76 -14.55
N GLU A 438 8.31 8.00 -15.41
CA GLU A 438 8.75 6.64 -15.09
C GLU A 438 9.89 6.63 -14.07
N ILE A 439 10.88 7.54 -14.21
CA ILE A 439 12.02 7.55 -13.29
C ILE A 439 11.66 8.06 -11.89
N ASP A 440 10.74 9.00 -11.77
CA ASP A 440 10.24 9.43 -10.46
C ASP A 440 9.46 8.32 -9.74
N ARG A 441 8.77 7.44 -10.48
CA ARG A 441 8.15 6.22 -9.93
C ARG A 441 9.24 5.23 -9.49
N ALA A 442 10.29 5.04 -10.31
CA ALA A 442 11.41 4.20 -9.95
C ALA A 442 12.10 4.69 -8.67
N LEU A 443 12.37 5.98 -8.51
CA LEU A 443 12.99 6.57 -7.32
C LEU A 443 12.20 6.33 -6.04
N ARG A 444 10.86 6.34 -6.10
CA ARG A 444 10.01 6.01 -4.96
C ARG A 444 10.04 4.52 -4.58
N ALA A 445 10.36 3.66 -5.52
CA ALA A 445 10.40 2.21 -5.35
C ALA A 445 11.80 1.64 -5.15
N THR A 446 12.85 2.46 -5.26
CA THR A 446 14.26 2.04 -5.35
C THR A 446 14.92 1.97 -3.98
N ASN A 447 15.80 0.98 -3.81
CA ASN A 447 16.71 0.86 -2.68
C ASN A 447 17.84 1.90 -2.79
N GLN A 448 18.55 2.14 -1.67
CA GLN A 448 19.65 3.13 -1.59
C GLN A 448 20.73 2.90 -2.65
N ASP A 449 21.01 1.64 -2.99
CA ASP A 449 22.09 1.26 -3.92
C ASP A 449 21.81 1.67 -5.38
N ASP A 450 20.54 1.75 -5.77
CA ASP A 450 20.12 2.05 -7.15
C ASP A 450 19.78 3.54 -7.37
N ILE A 451 19.85 4.37 -6.33
CA ILE A 451 19.49 5.80 -6.42
C ILE A 451 20.40 6.54 -7.41
N ALA A 452 21.69 6.20 -7.45
CA ALA A 452 22.64 6.85 -8.33
C ALA A 452 22.25 6.69 -9.82
N GLU A 453 21.91 5.48 -10.24
CA GLU A 453 21.45 5.20 -11.61
C GLU A 453 20.16 5.95 -11.94
N CYS A 454 19.19 5.95 -11.02
CA CYS A 454 17.94 6.71 -11.20
C CYS A 454 18.19 8.21 -11.38
N LEU A 455 19.10 8.80 -10.58
CA LEU A 455 19.46 10.20 -10.69
C LEU A 455 20.14 10.52 -12.04
N GLY A 456 21.02 9.66 -12.53
CA GLY A 456 21.64 9.83 -13.85
C GLY A 456 20.59 9.85 -14.98
N ILE A 457 19.67 8.89 -14.97
CA ILE A 457 18.57 8.80 -15.96
C ILE A 457 17.64 10.02 -15.84
N ARG A 458 17.30 10.47 -14.61
CA ARG A 458 16.47 11.65 -14.40
C ARG A 458 17.16 12.93 -14.85
N GLY A 459 18.45 13.06 -14.62
CA GLY A 459 19.24 14.18 -15.12
C GLY A 459 19.14 14.31 -16.63
N ARG A 460 19.33 13.20 -17.36
CA ARG A 460 19.15 13.16 -18.83
C ARG A 460 17.73 13.55 -19.24
N ALA A 461 16.70 13.04 -18.56
CA ALA A 461 15.31 13.37 -18.84
C ALA A 461 15.00 14.87 -18.63
N LYS A 462 15.54 15.49 -17.57
CA LYS A 462 15.41 16.93 -17.31
C LYS A 462 16.09 17.75 -18.42
N ALA A 463 17.27 17.35 -18.86
CA ALA A 463 17.97 18.03 -19.95
C ALA A 463 17.17 17.99 -21.26
N ILE A 464 16.53 16.86 -21.59
CA ILE A 464 15.62 16.74 -22.74
C ILE A 464 14.43 17.70 -22.62
N CYS A 465 13.94 17.94 -21.39
CA CYS A 465 12.86 18.90 -21.12
C CYS A 465 13.37 20.37 -21.03
N GLY A 466 14.66 20.62 -21.16
CA GLY A 466 15.26 21.97 -21.09
C GLY A 466 15.65 22.44 -19.69
N ASP A 467 15.45 21.64 -18.65
CA ASP A 467 15.90 21.94 -17.28
C ASP A 467 17.37 21.50 -17.09
N TYR A 468 18.30 22.25 -17.67
CA TYR A 468 19.72 21.92 -17.64
C TYR A 468 20.35 22.05 -16.23
N ASP A 469 19.89 22.99 -15.42
CA ASP A 469 20.44 23.17 -14.08
C ASP A 469 20.00 22.04 -13.15
N GLY A 470 18.73 21.69 -13.15
CA GLY A 470 18.22 20.52 -12.43
C GLY A 470 18.80 19.20 -12.94
N ALA A 471 19.10 19.11 -14.23
CA ALA A 471 19.75 17.96 -14.85
C ALA A 471 21.18 17.76 -14.31
N LEU A 472 21.98 18.83 -14.24
CA LEU A 472 23.35 18.75 -13.71
C LEU A 472 23.39 18.43 -12.21
N VAL A 473 22.44 18.91 -11.43
CA VAL A 473 22.34 18.55 -10.00
C VAL A 473 22.17 17.04 -9.85
N ASP A 474 21.23 16.46 -10.58
CA ASP A 474 20.98 15.01 -10.54
C ASP A 474 22.16 14.20 -11.09
N ALA A 475 22.72 14.59 -12.24
CA ALA A 475 23.83 13.88 -12.89
C ALA A 475 25.12 13.94 -12.04
N ASN A 476 25.43 15.05 -11.42
CA ASN A 476 26.56 15.17 -10.49
C ASN A 476 26.35 14.28 -9.26
N SER A 477 25.16 14.29 -8.67
CA SER A 477 24.83 13.42 -7.53
C SER A 477 24.94 11.94 -7.90
N ALA A 478 24.60 11.56 -9.15
CA ALA A 478 24.75 10.18 -9.63
C ALA A 478 26.22 9.77 -9.67
N VAL A 479 27.08 10.59 -10.25
CA VAL A 479 28.53 10.33 -10.36
C VAL A 479 29.20 10.32 -8.97
N GLU A 480 28.82 11.23 -8.08
CA GLU A 480 29.37 11.27 -6.71
C GLU A 480 28.98 10.02 -5.89
N ARG A 481 27.76 9.53 -6.04
CA ARG A 481 27.26 8.34 -5.30
C ARG A 481 27.84 7.04 -5.81
N ASP A 482 27.98 6.88 -7.11
CA ASP A 482 28.59 5.69 -7.72
C ASP A 482 29.54 6.07 -8.87
N PRO A 483 30.80 6.40 -8.53
CA PRO A 483 31.81 6.76 -9.51
C PRO A 483 32.37 5.56 -10.29
N LYS A 484 31.90 4.35 -10.03
CA LYS A 484 32.32 3.14 -10.76
C LYS A 484 31.32 2.74 -11.85
N ASN A 485 30.14 3.31 -11.84
CA ASN A 485 29.13 3.07 -12.85
C ASN A 485 29.35 3.99 -14.06
N LEU A 486 29.79 3.41 -15.16
CA LEU A 486 30.06 4.16 -16.39
C LEU A 486 28.82 4.90 -16.95
N TYR A 487 27.62 4.38 -16.71
CA TYR A 487 26.38 5.01 -17.21
C TYR A 487 26.08 6.34 -16.51
N ASN A 488 26.53 6.54 -15.26
CA ASN A 488 26.41 7.82 -14.58
C ASN A 488 27.24 8.90 -15.30
N PHE A 489 28.44 8.55 -15.79
CA PHE A 489 29.25 9.45 -16.62
C PHE A 489 28.62 9.69 -17.99
N LEU A 490 28.09 8.65 -18.64
CA LEU A 490 27.44 8.81 -19.95
C LEU A 490 26.18 9.68 -19.86
N ASN A 491 25.35 9.50 -18.82
CA ASN A 491 24.19 10.35 -18.59
C ASN A 491 24.61 11.80 -18.35
N ARG A 492 25.70 12.06 -17.61
CA ARG A 492 26.20 13.41 -17.39
C ARG A 492 26.83 14.00 -18.67
N ALA A 493 27.52 13.18 -19.45
CA ALA A 493 28.03 13.58 -20.77
C ALA A 493 26.89 13.99 -21.72
N ASP A 494 25.77 13.26 -21.73
CA ASP A 494 24.59 13.64 -22.50
C ASP A 494 24.02 15.00 -22.03
N VAL A 495 23.97 15.26 -20.72
CA VAL A 495 23.54 16.56 -20.17
C VAL A 495 24.47 17.69 -20.61
N HIS A 496 25.79 17.49 -20.51
CA HIS A 496 26.78 18.47 -20.98
C HIS A 496 26.69 18.69 -22.50
N HIS A 497 26.50 17.63 -23.27
CA HIS A 497 26.32 17.72 -24.73
C HIS A 497 25.07 18.54 -25.07
N MET A 498 23.90 18.26 -24.50
CA MET A 498 22.67 19.02 -24.74
C MET A 498 22.78 20.50 -24.33
N ARG A 499 23.66 20.80 -23.36
CA ARG A 499 23.97 22.17 -22.94
C ARG A 499 25.00 22.87 -23.82
N GLY A 500 25.64 22.15 -24.76
CA GLY A 500 26.70 22.68 -25.63
C GLY A 500 28.08 22.70 -24.98
N GLU A 501 28.28 22.04 -23.87
CA GLU A 501 29.55 21.97 -23.11
C GLU A 501 30.36 20.75 -23.59
N LEU A 502 30.75 20.76 -24.89
CA LEU A 502 31.28 19.59 -25.60
C LEU A 502 32.57 19.03 -25.01
N ASP A 503 33.44 19.89 -24.46
CA ASP A 503 34.69 19.46 -23.83
C ASP A 503 34.44 18.69 -22.53
N LEU A 504 33.48 19.13 -21.70
CA LEU A 504 33.08 18.43 -20.49
C LEU A 504 32.40 17.09 -20.78
N ALA A 505 31.59 17.06 -21.85
CA ALA A 505 30.98 15.82 -22.31
C ALA A 505 32.07 14.79 -22.76
N LEU A 506 33.09 15.21 -23.51
CA LEU A 506 34.20 14.35 -23.89
C LEU A 506 35.05 13.88 -22.70
N GLU A 507 35.21 14.70 -21.66
CA GLU A 507 35.88 14.31 -20.42
C GLU A 507 35.12 13.15 -19.72
N ASP A 508 33.82 13.26 -19.60
CA ASP A 508 32.99 12.21 -19.00
C ASP A 508 32.96 10.94 -19.85
N ILE A 509 32.88 11.05 -21.15
CA ILE A 509 32.99 9.91 -22.06
C ILE A 509 34.33 9.19 -21.91
N ASN A 510 35.43 9.93 -21.77
CA ASN A 510 36.74 9.33 -21.53
C ASN A 510 36.81 8.62 -20.16
N ARG A 511 36.14 9.15 -19.15
CA ARG A 511 36.01 8.46 -17.85
C ARG A 511 35.18 7.16 -17.96
N ALA A 512 34.08 7.19 -18.72
CA ALA A 512 33.28 6.00 -18.99
C ALA A 512 34.10 4.93 -19.76
N LEU A 513 34.86 5.33 -20.75
CA LEU A 513 35.74 4.43 -21.52
C LEU A 513 36.93 3.90 -20.73
N ALA A 514 37.38 4.62 -19.71
CA ALA A 514 38.38 4.12 -18.76
C ALA A 514 37.83 2.98 -17.86
N ILE A 515 36.50 2.95 -17.65
CA ILE A 515 35.83 1.87 -16.92
C ILE A 515 35.55 0.68 -17.85
N ASP A 516 35.05 0.93 -19.06
CA ASP A 516 34.83 -0.09 -20.10
C ASP A 516 35.27 0.42 -21.49
N GLU A 517 36.44 0.03 -21.91
CA GLU A 517 37.03 0.39 -23.19
C GLU A 517 36.27 -0.13 -24.42
N LYS A 518 35.33 -1.06 -24.22
CA LYS A 518 34.51 -1.67 -25.27
C LYS A 518 33.08 -1.16 -25.31
N ASN A 519 32.78 -0.06 -24.63
CA ASN A 519 31.43 0.50 -24.60
C ASN A 519 31.08 1.20 -25.92
N SER A 520 30.18 0.60 -26.70
CA SER A 520 29.77 1.15 -28.00
C SER A 520 28.92 2.43 -27.87
N ILE A 521 28.21 2.63 -26.77
CA ILE A 521 27.39 3.83 -26.51
C ILE A 521 28.32 5.02 -26.28
N ALA A 522 29.37 4.85 -25.49
CA ALA A 522 30.38 5.88 -25.24
C ALA A 522 31.04 6.34 -26.56
N TYR A 523 31.47 5.39 -27.41
CA TYR A 523 32.04 5.74 -28.69
C TYR A 523 31.04 6.38 -29.67
N LYS A 524 29.76 6.00 -29.58
CA LYS A 524 28.72 6.64 -30.39
C LYS A 524 28.57 8.11 -30.00
N LEU A 525 28.40 8.39 -28.74
CA LEU A 525 28.28 9.76 -28.24
C LEU A 525 29.55 10.58 -28.50
N GLN A 526 30.74 9.97 -28.41
CA GLN A 526 32.00 10.59 -28.77
C GLN A 526 32.04 10.97 -30.28
N GLY A 527 31.56 10.07 -31.14
CA GLY A 527 31.47 10.31 -32.57
C GLY A 527 30.48 11.42 -32.92
N ASP A 528 29.32 11.44 -32.24
CA ASP A 528 28.30 12.48 -32.44
C ASP A 528 28.86 13.87 -32.06
N ILE A 529 29.59 13.98 -30.94
CA ILE A 529 30.23 15.24 -30.51
C ILE A 529 31.34 15.69 -31.47
N PHE A 530 32.23 14.78 -31.92
CA PHE A 530 33.27 15.14 -32.85
C PHE A 530 32.70 15.55 -34.23
N ASP A 531 31.59 14.96 -34.67
CA ASP A 531 30.90 15.39 -35.89
C ASP A 531 30.33 16.80 -35.73
N GLU A 532 29.72 17.13 -34.60
CA GLU A 532 29.21 18.46 -34.25
C GLU A 532 30.35 19.52 -34.22
N GLN A 533 31.52 19.14 -33.70
CA GLN A 533 32.73 19.99 -33.75
C GLN A 533 33.35 20.12 -35.15
N GLY A 534 32.83 19.42 -36.18
CA GLY A 534 33.39 19.39 -37.50
C GLY A 534 34.67 18.54 -37.63
N ASN A 535 35.04 17.79 -36.59
CA ASN A 535 36.21 16.92 -36.59
C ASN A 535 35.88 15.55 -37.20
N SER A 536 35.73 15.53 -38.52
CA SER A 536 35.34 14.32 -39.26
C SER A 536 36.29 13.14 -39.11
N GLU A 537 37.57 13.39 -38.84
CA GLU A 537 38.57 12.32 -38.66
C GLU A 537 38.35 11.58 -37.34
N SER A 538 38.28 12.29 -36.24
CA SER A 538 37.98 11.73 -34.91
C SER A 538 36.59 11.08 -34.85
N ALA A 539 35.59 11.69 -35.48
CA ALA A 539 34.25 11.12 -35.63
C ALA A 539 34.28 9.77 -36.35
N THR A 540 35.01 9.71 -37.50
CA THR A 540 35.15 8.46 -38.27
C THR A 540 35.80 7.35 -37.43
N GLU A 541 36.84 7.67 -36.64
CA GLU A 541 37.50 6.68 -35.79
C GLU A 541 36.56 6.16 -34.68
N SER A 542 35.82 7.05 -34.01
CA SER A 542 34.84 6.67 -32.99
C SER A 542 33.74 5.79 -33.58
N TYR A 543 33.15 6.16 -34.72
CA TYR A 543 32.14 5.34 -35.36
C TYR A 543 32.68 4.01 -35.91
N ARG A 544 33.98 3.94 -36.32
CA ARG A 544 34.61 2.68 -36.68
C ARG A 544 34.66 1.70 -35.52
N LYS A 545 34.92 2.20 -34.28
CA LYS A 545 34.85 1.39 -33.07
C LYS A 545 33.43 0.94 -32.80
N VAL A 546 32.43 1.82 -32.89
CA VAL A 546 31.00 1.44 -32.76
C VAL A 546 30.66 0.31 -33.74
N TYR A 547 31.01 0.47 -35.02
CA TYR A 547 30.73 -0.53 -36.06
C TYR A 547 31.36 -1.88 -35.76
N ALA A 548 32.60 -1.88 -35.29
CA ALA A 548 33.32 -3.10 -34.91
C ALA A 548 32.65 -3.78 -33.69
N LEU A 549 32.33 -3.02 -32.63
CA LEU A 549 31.76 -3.52 -31.39
C LEU A 549 30.32 -4.03 -31.55
N THR A 550 29.55 -3.47 -32.46
CA THR A 550 28.17 -3.85 -32.76
C THR A 550 28.05 -4.99 -33.81
N LYS A 551 29.09 -5.80 -33.97
CA LYS A 551 29.14 -6.90 -34.94
C LYS A 551 28.84 -6.46 -36.36
N LYS A 552 29.38 -5.29 -36.74
CA LYS A 552 29.18 -4.65 -38.02
C LYS A 552 27.72 -4.35 -38.34
N ASN A 553 26.95 -3.91 -37.35
CA ASN A 553 25.59 -3.43 -37.54
C ASN A 553 25.61 -2.09 -38.32
N PRO A 554 25.15 -2.05 -39.57
CA PRO A 554 25.25 -0.84 -40.39
C PRO A 554 24.27 0.27 -39.96
N ARG A 555 23.35 -0.02 -39.03
CA ARG A 555 22.42 0.97 -38.49
C ARG A 555 22.90 1.57 -37.17
N ALA A 556 24.02 1.13 -36.65
CA ALA A 556 24.60 1.62 -35.41
C ALA A 556 25.32 2.96 -35.55
N ILE A 557 25.58 3.40 -36.77
CA ILE A 557 26.33 4.64 -37.09
C ILE A 557 25.62 5.41 -38.22
N PRO A 558 25.84 6.74 -38.32
CA PRO A 558 25.29 7.53 -39.41
C PRO A 558 25.74 7.02 -40.80
N LEU A 559 24.84 7.09 -41.77
CA LEU A 559 25.10 6.55 -43.11
C LEU A 559 26.31 7.22 -43.81
N THR A 560 26.50 8.51 -43.58
CA THR A 560 27.65 9.28 -44.09
C THR A 560 29.01 8.74 -43.62
N TYR A 561 29.06 8.22 -42.40
CA TYR A 561 30.23 7.57 -41.82
C TYR A 561 30.31 6.10 -42.22
N LEU A 562 29.17 5.42 -42.37
CA LEU A 562 29.16 4.06 -42.89
C LEU A 562 29.73 3.98 -44.29
N GLU A 563 29.45 4.97 -45.14
CA GLU A 563 30.02 5.07 -46.50
C GLU A 563 31.56 5.13 -46.50
N LYS A 564 32.13 5.82 -45.51
CA LYS A 564 33.59 5.92 -45.30
C LYS A 564 34.20 4.64 -44.71
N ILE A 565 33.43 3.89 -43.92
CA ILE A 565 33.90 2.72 -43.14
C ILE A 565 33.63 1.41 -43.89
N ASP A 566 32.44 1.24 -44.50
CA ASP A 566 32.00 0.07 -45.24
C ASP A 566 31.02 0.45 -46.37
N ALA A 567 31.55 0.88 -47.51
CA ALA A 567 30.76 1.32 -48.67
C ALA A 567 29.78 0.24 -49.18
N LYS A 568 30.15 -1.05 -49.08
CA LYS A 568 29.26 -2.15 -49.51
C LYS A 568 28.04 -2.30 -48.62
N ALA A 569 28.21 -2.10 -47.31
CA ALA A 569 27.10 -2.10 -46.38
C ALA A 569 26.18 -0.89 -46.57
N ALA A 570 26.73 0.29 -46.84
CA ALA A 570 26.00 1.50 -47.16
C ALA A 570 25.15 1.35 -48.43
N GLU A 571 25.72 0.80 -49.49
CA GLU A 571 25.00 0.54 -50.74
C GLU A 571 23.80 -0.40 -50.60
N LYS A 572 23.91 -1.41 -49.72
CA LYS A 572 22.78 -2.30 -49.39
C LYS A 572 21.63 -1.57 -48.70
N ILE A 573 21.95 -0.62 -47.81
CA ILE A 573 20.92 0.20 -47.12
C ILE A 573 20.23 1.10 -48.13
N HIS A 574 20.97 1.78 -49.01
CA HIS A 574 20.40 2.62 -50.07
C HIS A 574 19.45 1.83 -50.99
N LYS A 575 19.84 0.64 -51.43
CA LYS A 575 18.99 -0.22 -52.25
C LYS A 575 17.74 -0.71 -51.53
N ALA A 576 17.82 -0.92 -50.22
CA ALA A 576 16.67 -1.34 -49.41
C ALA A 576 15.69 -0.19 -49.16
N SER A 577 16.16 1.05 -48.97
CA SER A 577 15.34 2.24 -48.78
C SER A 577 14.61 2.64 -50.06
N THR A 578 15.24 2.62 -51.21
CA THR A 578 14.61 2.86 -52.53
C THR A 578 13.51 1.84 -52.82
N LYS A 579 13.74 0.55 -52.61
CA LYS A 579 12.70 -0.47 -52.77
C LYS A 579 11.49 -0.29 -51.83
N ARG A 580 11.67 0.29 -50.62
CA ARG A 580 10.57 0.60 -49.70
C ARG A 580 9.78 1.83 -50.14
N ALA A 581 10.46 2.86 -50.67
CA ALA A 581 9.84 4.06 -51.25
C ALA A 581 8.94 3.70 -52.42
N ASP A 582 9.48 2.94 -53.41
CA ASP A 582 8.74 2.46 -54.59
C ASP A 582 7.52 1.59 -54.24
N LYS A 583 7.62 0.81 -53.15
CA LYS A 583 6.49 -0.01 -52.67
C LYS A 583 5.40 0.82 -51.97
N LYS A 584 5.77 1.91 -51.32
CA LYS A 584 4.86 2.82 -50.65
C LYS A 584 4.11 3.72 -51.65
N GLU A 585 4.81 4.15 -52.70
CA GLU A 585 4.23 4.90 -53.82
C GLU A 585 3.19 4.07 -54.58
N LYS A 586 3.54 2.81 -54.94
CA LYS A 586 2.62 1.86 -55.58
C LYS A 586 1.44 1.41 -54.69
N SER A 587 1.50 1.55 -53.39
CA SER A 587 0.38 1.27 -52.49
C SER A 587 -0.57 2.45 -52.32
N ASN A 588 -0.05 3.68 -52.50
CA ASN A 588 -0.87 4.92 -52.50
C ASN A 588 -1.58 5.16 -53.83
N ASP A 589 -1.03 4.67 -54.96
CA ASP A 589 -1.67 4.75 -56.28
C ASP A 589 -2.80 3.72 -56.49
N ASN A 590 -2.93 2.73 -55.59
CA ASN A 590 -3.97 1.68 -55.61
C ASN A 590 -5.01 1.82 -54.50
N ALA A 591 -4.99 2.89 -53.71
CA ALA A 591 -5.98 3.23 -52.69
C ALA A 591 -6.77 4.48 -53.10
#